data_bfa37e4f3404c781bcd45a58b095b839
#
_entry.id   bfa37e4f3404c781bcd45a58b095b839
#
_cell.length_a   1.000
_cell.length_b   1.000
_cell.length_c   1.000
_cell.angle_alpha   90.00
_cell.angle_beta   90.00
_cell.angle_gamma   90.00
#
_symmetry.space_group_name_H-M   'P 1'
#
loop_
_entity.id
_entity.type
_entity.pdbx_description
1 polymer ?
#
loop_
_entity_poly.entity_id
_entity_poly.type
_entity_poly.pdbx_seq_one_letter_code
_entity_poly.pdbx_strand_id
1 'polypeptide(L)'
;MSLIEVMVALLILGLMTVPLVNFFLTGSVFTAVARHDVTALNFAQEVLEAIKGVPDNCLGTVRAATSTTVTLETRAGGTDYTGFMIATTGGPGAGQVRKVESYDHNARRATVDQAWDTVPTPGRTTYLLFRAGETRYRYAVTVAPDAQDPNLRTVTVTVYYWDRGVEREVSLTSERLRR
;
A
#
# COMPACT_ATOMS: atom_id res chain seq x y z
N MET A 1 -0.99 42.44 48.85
CA MET A 1 -1.91 41.52 48.19
C MET A 1 -3.11 41.28 49.10
N SER A 2 -4.29 41.54 48.61
CA SER A 2 -5.53 41.29 49.36
C SER A 2 -5.91 39.80 49.26
N LEU A 3 -6.53 39.26 50.30
CA LEU A 3 -7.00 37.87 50.31
C LEU A 3 -7.97 37.60 49.13
N ILE A 4 -8.76 38.58 48.76
CA ILE A 4 -9.70 38.48 47.62
C ILE A 4 -8.97 38.37 46.27
N GLU A 5 -7.83 39.03 46.14
CA GLU A 5 -7.02 39.00 44.94
C GLU A 5 -6.43 37.58 44.69
N VAL A 6 -6.00 36.92 45.78
CA VAL A 6 -5.51 35.52 45.72
C VAL A 6 -6.65 34.56 45.38
N MET A 7 -7.85 34.76 45.96
CA MET A 7 -9.01 33.93 45.64
C MET A 7 -9.44 34.07 44.19
N VAL A 8 -9.46 35.27 43.65
CA VAL A 8 -9.80 35.51 42.23
C VAL A 8 -8.74 34.94 41.32
N ALA A 9 -7.45 35.07 41.64
CA ALA A 9 -6.38 34.45 40.85
C ALA A 9 -6.48 32.93 40.82
N LEU A 10 -6.77 32.27 41.93
CA LEU A 10 -6.96 30.82 41.99
C LEU A 10 -8.20 30.39 41.21
N LEU A 11 -9.28 31.13 41.23
CA LEU A 11 -10.49 30.86 40.46
C LEU A 11 -10.22 30.94 38.95
N ILE A 12 -9.53 31.97 38.51
CA ILE A 12 -9.14 32.14 37.10
C ILE A 12 -8.20 30.99 36.66
N LEU A 13 -7.21 30.66 37.49
CA LEU A 13 -6.29 29.56 37.23
C LEU A 13 -7.03 28.23 37.10
N GLY A 14 -7.99 27.95 37.99
CA GLY A 14 -8.83 26.75 37.94
C GLY A 14 -9.66 26.66 36.65
N LEU A 15 -10.28 27.79 36.26
CA LEU A 15 -11.06 27.86 35.02
C LEU A 15 -10.22 27.65 33.76
N MET A 16 -8.97 28.11 33.75
CA MET A 16 -8.05 27.98 32.61
C MET A 16 -7.39 26.59 32.51
N THR A 17 -7.27 25.89 33.63
CA THR A 17 -6.58 24.58 33.67
C THR A 17 -7.31 23.52 32.85
N VAL A 18 -8.61 23.44 32.91
CA VAL A 18 -9.42 22.43 32.22
C VAL A 18 -9.30 22.53 30.69
N PRO A 19 -9.52 23.70 30.06
CA PRO A 19 -9.33 23.83 28.62
C PRO A 19 -7.88 23.60 28.18
N LEU A 20 -6.89 23.99 28.99
CA LEU A 20 -5.47 23.78 28.68
C LEU A 20 -5.14 22.27 28.64
N VAL A 21 -5.58 21.51 29.62
CA VAL A 21 -5.39 20.03 29.63
C VAL A 21 -6.09 19.40 28.45
N ASN A 22 -7.32 19.77 28.13
CA ASN A 22 -8.03 19.25 26.96
C ASN A 22 -7.30 19.57 25.64
N PHE A 23 -6.73 20.77 25.51
CA PHE A 23 -5.94 21.15 24.35
C PHE A 23 -4.70 20.27 24.19
N PHE A 24 -3.96 20.00 25.27
CA PHE A 24 -2.82 19.08 25.24
C PHE A 24 -3.20 17.65 24.89
N LEU A 25 -4.27 17.14 25.48
CA LEU A 25 -4.77 15.79 25.18
C LEU A 25 -5.17 15.68 23.70
N THR A 26 -5.94 16.63 23.20
CA THR A 26 -6.36 16.67 21.79
C THR A 26 -5.17 16.81 20.86
N GLY A 27 -4.20 17.68 21.16
CA GLY A 27 -2.99 17.86 20.37
C GLY A 27 -2.12 16.61 20.31
N SER A 28 -1.97 15.89 21.41
CA SER A 28 -1.22 14.62 21.45
C SER A 28 -1.87 13.55 20.56
N VAL A 29 -3.20 13.52 20.56
CA VAL A 29 -4.00 12.63 19.71
C VAL A 29 -3.78 12.93 18.23
N PHE A 30 -3.88 14.19 17.81
CA PHE A 30 -3.64 14.60 16.42
C PHE A 30 -2.21 14.28 15.97
N THR A 31 -1.22 14.49 16.84
CA THR A 31 0.18 14.17 16.52
C THR A 31 0.39 12.67 16.31
N ALA A 32 -0.25 11.82 17.10
CA ALA A 32 -0.16 10.37 16.93
C ALA A 32 -0.78 9.91 15.61
N VAL A 33 -1.96 10.41 15.25
CA VAL A 33 -2.62 10.12 13.97
C VAL A 33 -1.75 10.56 12.80
N ALA A 34 -1.24 11.80 12.82
CA ALA A 34 -0.40 12.32 11.76
C ALA A 34 0.88 11.49 11.55
N ARG A 35 1.46 10.92 12.60
CA ARG A 35 2.62 10.02 12.47
C ARG A 35 2.29 8.73 11.73
N HIS A 36 1.14 8.13 11.98
CA HIS A 36 0.69 6.92 11.26
C HIS A 36 0.46 7.22 9.79
N ASP A 37 -0.21 8.35 9.48
CA ASP A 37 -0.46 8.79 8.11
C ASP A 37 0.85 9.00 7.34
N VAL A 38 1.81 9.72 7.92
CA VAL A 38 3.13 9.97 7.30
C VAL A 38 3.90 8.67 7.07
N THR A 39 3.85 7.73 8.02
CA THR A 39 4.56 6.44 7.87
C THR A 39 3.93 5.58 6.77
N ALA A 40 2.59 5.55 6.69
CA ALA A 40 1.88 4.85 5.62
C ALA A 40 2.14 5.49 4.25
N LEU A 41 2.18 6.83 4.19
CA LEU A 41 2.50 7.57 2.98
C LEU A 41 3.93 7.29 2.49
N ASN A 42 4.91 7.30 3.38
CA ASN A 42 6.30 6.98 3.05
C ASN A 42 6.44 5.54 2.51
N PHE A 43 5.71 4.60 3.11
CA PHE A 43 5.67 3.22 2.61
C PHE A 43 5.02 3.14 1.22
N ALA A 44 3.93 3.87 0.99
CA ALA A 44 3.29 3.94 -0.33
C ALA A 44 4.25 4.53 -1.39
N GLN A 45 5.05 5.54 -1.03
CA GLN A 45 6.09 6.10 -1.91
C GLN A 45 7.19 5.09 -2.21
N GLU A 46 7.67 4.35 -1.21
CA GLU A 46 8.68 3.29 -1.40
C GLU A 46 8.20 2.23 -2.40
N VAL A 47 6.97 1.74 -2.23
CA VAL A 47 6.35 0.78 -3.14
C VAL A 47 6.20 1.37 -4.55
N LEU A 48 5.76 2.63 -4.66
CA LEU A 48 5.58 3.30 -5.94
C LEU A 48 6.90 3.48 -6.69
N GLU A 49 7.98 3.86 -5.99
CA GLU A 49 9.33 3.98 -6.58
C GLU A 49 9.86 2.60 -7.02
N ALA A 50 9.62 1.56 -6.22
CA ALA A 50 9.96 0.20 -6.60
C ALA A 50 9.25 -0.22 -7.91
N ILE A 51 7.97 0.15 -8.07
CA ILE A 51 7.18 -0.15 -9.27
C ILE A 51 7.66 0.67 -10.49
N LYS A 52 8.03 1.93 -10.30
CA LYS A 52 8.53 2.78 -11.41
C LYS A 52 9.80 2.22 -12.04
N GLY A 53 10.66 1.60 -11.25
CA GLY A 53 11.90 0.98 -11.73
C GLY A 53 11.72 -0.36 -12.45
N VAL A 54 10.52 -0.94 -12.44
CA VAL A 54 10.26 -2.28 -13.00
C VAL A 54 10.21 -2.22 -14.53
N PRO A 55 10.94 -3.10 -15.25
CA PRO A 55 10.85 -3.19 -16.70
C PRO A 55 9.49 -3.79 -17.13
N ASP A 56 9.06 -3.48 -18.36
CA ASP A 56 7.74 -3.89 -18.87
C ASP A 56 7.57 -5.41 -19.00
N ASN A 57 8.65 -6.17 -19.04
CA ASN A 57 8.60 -7.65 -19.04
C ASN A 57 8.15 -8.26 -17.71
N CYS A 58 8.09 -7.46 -16.64
CA CYS A 58 7.52 -7.86 -15.35
C CYS A 58 6.01 -7.59 -15.24
N LEU A 59 5.39 -7.04 -16.31
CA LEU A 59 3.95 -6.92 -16.44
C LEU A 59 3.43 -7.96 -17.43
N GLY A 60 2.26 -8.50 -17.18
CA GLY A 60 1.65 -9.47 -18.08
C GLY A 60 0.26 -9.88 -17.65
N THR A 61 -0.25 -10.88 -18.35
CA THR A 61 -1.57 -11.47 -18.08
C THR A 61 -1.36 -12.86 -17.47
N VAL A 62 -2.17 -13.21 -16.48
CA VAL A 62 -2.15 -14.52 -15.83
C VAL A 62 -2.57 -15.60 -16.84
N ARG A 63 -1.76 -16.66 -16.97
CA ARG A 63 -2.03 -17.80 -17.87
C ARG A 63 -2.83 -18.90 -17.18
N ALA A 64 -2.53 -19.17 -15.92
CA ALA A 64 -3.25 -20.11 -15.07
C ALA A 64 -3.09 -19.68 -13.62
N ALA A 65 -4.04 -20.02 -12.77
CA ALA A 65 -3.94 -19.76 -11.34
C ALA A 65 -4.68 -20.83 -10.54
N THR A 66 -4.21 -21.03 -9.32
CA THR A 66 -4.87 -21.79 -8.26
C THR A 66 -4.98 -20.91 -7.03
N SER A 67 -5.42 -21.44 -5.91
CA SER A 67 -5.48 -20.68 -4.65
C SER A 67 -4.13 -20.13 -4.18
N THR A 68 -3.01 -20.81 -4.50
CA THR A 68 -1.67 -20.43 -4.02
C THR A 68 -0.63 -20.35 -5.15
N THR A 69 -0.99 -20.58 -6.39
CA THR A 69 -0.05 -20.51 -7.51
C THR A 69 -0.58 -19.63 -8.63
N VAL A 70 0.33 -19.05 -9.39
CA VAL A 70 0.02 -18.31 -10.62
C VAL A 70 1.06 -18.59 -11.69
N THR A 71 0.60 -18.87 -12.91
CA THR A 71 1.47 -19.04 -14.08
C THR A 71 1.53 -17.73 -14.85
N LEU A 72 2.75 -17.26 -15.06
CA LEU A 72 3.06 -15.95 -15.61
C LEU A 72 3.22 -16.01 -17.14
N GLU A 73 2.90 -14.89 -17.79
CA GLU A 73 3.14 -14.71 -19.21
C GLU A 73 4.55 -14.20 -19.52
N THR A 74 5.24 -13.63 -18.55
CA THR A 74 6.50 -12.91 -18.75
C THR A 74 7.52 -13.73 -19.52
N ARG A 75 8.23 -13.05 -20.42
CA ARG A 75 9.32 -13.61 -21.23
C ARG A 75 10.70 -13.30 -20.64
N ALA A 76 10.77 -12.79 -19.40
CA ALA A 76 12.04 -12.51 -18.76
C ALA A 76 12.84 -13.79 -18.61
N GLY A 77 13.66 -14.09 -19.61
CA GLY A 77 14.52 -15.25 -19.60
C GLY A 77 15.57 -15.16 -18.50
N GLY A 78 15.69 -16.21 -17.68
CA GLY A 78 16.75 -16.35 -16.71
C GLY A 78 16.55 -15.61 -15.37
N THR A 79 15.45 -14.91 -15.15
CA THR A 79 15.19 -14.22 -13.87
C THR A 79 14.43 -15.16 -12.91
N ASP A 80 14.99 -15.35 -11.72
CA ASP A 80 14.30 -15.98 -10.60
C ASP A 80 13.47 -14.90 -9.88
N TYR A 81 12.17 -15.11 -9.78
CA TYR A 81 11.25 -14.20 -9.10
C TYR A 81 11.00 -14.56 -7.64
N THR A 82 11.73 -15.52 -7.09
CA THR A 82 11.66 -15.84 -5.66
C THR A 82 11.96 -14.59 -4.82
N GLY A 83 11.10 -14.29 -3.86
CA GLY A 83 11.21 -13.10 -3.01
C GLY A 83 10.64 -11.81 -3.62
N PHE A 84 10.20 -11.82 -4.87
CA PHE A 84 9.48 -10.68 -5.45
C PHE A 84 8.06 -10.58 -4.88
N MET A 85 7.47 -9.41 -4.99
CA MET A 85 6.04 -9.20 -4.80
C MET A 85 5.33 -9.34 -6.13
N ILE A 86 4.18 -10.00 -6.13
CA ILE A 86 3.28 -10.06 -7.26
C ILE A 86 1.97 -9.37 -6.90
N ALA A 87 1.63 -8.33 -7.64
CA ALA A 87 0.37 -7.62 -7.54
C ALA A 87 -0.55 -7.98 -8.69
N THR A 88 -1.82 -8.29 -8.40
CA THR A 88 -2.87 -8.36 -9.42
C THR A 88 -3.38 -6.94 -9.69
N THR A 89 -3.14 -6.42 -10.89
CA THR A 89 -3.29 -5.00 -11.21
C THR A 89 -4.57 -4.64 -11.94
N GLY A 90 -5.25 -5.63 -12.52
CA GLY A 90 -6.50 -5.43 -13.25
C GLY A 90 -7.25 -6.73 -13.47
N GLY A 91 -8.54 -6.65 -13.76
CA GLY A 91 -9.42 -7.81 -13.93
C GLY A 91 -9.92 -8.39 -12.60
N PRO A 92 -10.55 -9.58 -12.64
CA PRO A 92 -11.04 -10.25 -11.44
C PRO A 92 -9.91 -10.52 -10.44
N GLY A 93 -10.12 -10.16 -9.16
CA GLY A 93 -9.11 -10.29 -8.12
C GLY A 93 -8.03 -9.20 -8.14
N ALA A 94 -8.24 -8.08 -8.82
CA ALA A 94 -7.33 -6.94 -8.80
C ALA A 94 -7.14 -6.36 -7.39
N GLY A 95 -5.96 -5.77 -7.15
CA GLY A 95 -5.63 -5.12 -5.88
C GLY A 95 -5.01 -6.04 -4.83
N GLN A 96 -4.84 -7.33 -5.12
CA GLN A 96 -4.18 -8.26 -4.21
C GLN A 96 -2.66 -8.25 -4.43
N VAL A 97 -1.91 -8.26 -3.34
CA VAL A 97 -0.45 -8.37 -3.37
C VAL A 97 -0.03 -9.57 -2.53
N ARG A 98 0.88 -10.39 -3.06
CA ARG A 98 1.44 -11.58 -2.40
C ARG A 98 2.94 -11.63 -2.63
N LYS A 99 3.66 -12.25 -1.71
CA LYS A 99 5.08 -12.53 -1.89
C LYS A 99 5.27 -13.84 -2.63
N VAL A 100 6.15 -13.85 -3.61
CA VAL A 100 6.54 -15.09 -4.30
C VAL A 100 7.50 -15.87 -3.39
N GLU A 101 7.05 -16.99 -2.87
CA GLU A 101 7.82 -17.89 -2.02
C GLU A 101 8.77 -18.75 -2.82
N SER A 102 8.32 -19.23 -3.98
CA SER A 102 9.16 -19.99 -4.93
C SER A 102 8.71 -19.76 -6.37
N TYR A 103 9.66 -19.89 -7.28
CA TYR A 103 9.43 -19.70 -8.71
C TYR A 103 10.01 -20.86 -9.53
N ASP A 104 9.13 -21.54 -10.27
CA ASP A 104 9.54 -22.55 -11.27
C ASP A 104 9.72 -21.85 -12.63
N HIS A 105 10.97 -21.70 -13.02
CA HIS A 105 11.35 -21.03 -14.25
C HIS A 105 10.84 -21.76 -15.51
N ASN A 106 10.82 -23.10 -15.52
CA ASN A 106 10.40 -23.88 -16.67
C ASN A 106 8.89 -23.82 -16.87
N ALA A 107 8.13 -23.96 -15.80
CA ALA A 107 6.69 -23.83 -15.79
C ALA A 107 6.22 -22.37 -15.76
N ARG A 108 7.11 -21.42 -15.51
CA ARG A 108 6.80 -19.99 -15.25
C ARG A 108 5.75 -19.83 -14.15
N ARG A 109 5.84 -20.66 -13.13
CA ARG A 109 4.88 -20.75 -12.05
C ARG A 109 5.47 -20.14 -10.78
N ALA A 110 4.81 -19.14 -10.27
CA ALA A 110 5.07 -18.58 -8.95
C ALA A 110 4.14 -19.21 -7.92
N THR A 111 4.70 -19.66 -6.79
CA THR A 111 3.95 -20.04 -5.60
C THR A 111 3.99 -18.87 -4.65
N VAL A 112 2.84 -18.49 -4.10
CA VAL A 112 2.71 -17.33 -3.22
C VAL A 112 2.59 -17.76 -1.76
N ASP A 113 3.03 -16.88 -0.86
CA ASP A 113 3.07 -17.08 0.59
C ASP A 113 1.70 -17.25 1.23
N GLN A 114 0.67 -16.66 0.64
CA GLN A 114 -0.71 -16.73 1.13
C GLN A 114 -1.68 -16.98 -0.03
N ALA A 115 -2.76 -17.68 0.25
CA ALA A 115 -3.82 -17.90 -0.74
C ALA A 115 -4.40 -16.56 -1.24
N TRP A 116 -4.80 -16.57 -2.49
CA TRP A 116 -5.55 -15.45 -3.09
C TRP A 116 -6.94 -15.36 -2.44
N ASP A 117 -7.35 -14.17 -2.05
CA ASP A 117 -8.73 -13.93 -1.58
C ASP A 117 -9.73 -14.17 -2.72
N THR A 118 -9.34 -13.73 -3.92
CA THR A 118 -10.03 -14.04 -5.18
C THR A 118 -9.01 -14.59 -6.15
N VAL A 119 -9.18 -15.84 -6.58
CA VAL A 119 -8.24 -16.51 -7.50
C VAL A 119 -8.19 -15.73 -8.83
N PRO A 120 -6.99 -15.34 -9.29
CA PRO A 120 -6.82 -14.63 -10.56
C PRO A 120 -7.40 -15.42 -11.73
N THR A 121 -8.12 -14.74 -12.62
CA THR A 121 -8.75 -15.38 -13.78
C THR A 121 -7.79 -15.39 -14.96
N PRO A 122 -7.47 -16.57 -15.54
CA PRO A 122 -6.63 -16.69 -16.72
C PRO A 122 -7.12 -15.84 -17.90
N GLY A 123 -6.20 -15.14 -18.56
CA GLY A 123 -6.49 -14.29 -19.72
C GLY A 123 -7.21 -12.97 -19.40
N ARG A 124 -7.64 -12.75 -18.15
CA ARG A 124 -8.39 -11.54 -17.74
C ARG A 124 -7.70 -10.75 -16.64
N THR A 125 -7.03 -11.43 -15.71
CA THR A 125 -6.29 -10.76 -14.64
C THR A 125 -4.90 -10.38 -15.11
N THR A 126 -4.53 -9.11 -14.95
CA THR A 126 -3.17 -8.62 -15.19
C THR A 126 -2.37 -8.61 -13.91
N TYR A 127 -1.05 -8.77 -14.02
CA TYR A 127 -0.15 -8.78 -12.89
C TYR A 127 1.05 -7.86 -13.12
N LEU A 128 1.70 -7.50 -12.01
CA LEU A 128 2.96 -6.77 -11.95
C LEU A 128 3.87 -7.45 -10.93
N LEU A 129 5.12 -7.72 -11.33
CA LEU A 129 6.19 -8.22 -10.44
C LEU A 129 7.12 -7.07 -10.09
N PHE A 130 7.44 -6.91 -8.82
CA PHE A 130 8.35 -5.87 -8.33
C PHE A 130 9.05 -6.32 -7.05
N ARG A 131 10.14 -5.65 -6.70
CA ARG A 131 10.81 -5.85 -5.41
C ARG A 131 10.38 -4.75 -4.47
N ALA A 132 9.79 -5.11 -3.34
CA ALA A 132 9.56 -4.22 -2.22
C ALA A 132 10.36 -4.70 -1.01
N GLY A 133 10.66 -3.79 -0.10
CA GLY A 133 11.20 -4.11 1.21
C GLY A 133 10.23 -4.93 2.07
N GLU A 134 10.49 -5.02 3.37
CA GLU A 134 9.61 -5.73 4.30
C GLU A 134 8.21 -5.12 4.28
N THR A 135 7.21 -5.99 4.15
CA THR A 135 5.79 -5.61 4.12
C THR A 135 5.32 -5.29 5.54
N ARG A 136 5.27 -4.01 5.89
CA ARG A 136 4.78 -3.54 7.21
C ARG A 136 3.27 -3.31 7.23
N TYR A 137 2.67 -3.16 6.05
CA TYR A 137 1.27 -2.82 5.89
C TYR A 137 0.63 -3.71 4.83
N ARG A 138 -0.66 -3.95 4.97
CA ARG A 138 -1.47 -4.46 3.86
C ARG A 138 -1.60 -3.34 2.81
N TYR A 139 -1.40 -3.65 1.55
CA TYR A 139 -1.51 -2.68 0.48
C TYR A 139 -2.05 -3.32 -0.80
N ALA A 140 -2.60 -2.49 -1.67
CA ALA A 140 -3.10 -2.86 -2.99
C ALA A 140 -2.38 -2.05 -4.06
N VAL A 141 -2.17 -2.66 -5.22
CA VAL A 141 -1.60 -1.99 -6.40
C VAL A 141 -2.55 -2.19 -7.56
N THR A 142 -3.00 -1.11 -8.16
CA THR A 142 -3.82 -1.14 -9.36
C THR A 142 -3.12 -0.38 -10.48
N VAL A 143 -3.27 -0.88 -11.72
CA VAL A 143 -2.73 -0.23 -12.92
C VAL A 143 -3.87 -0.08 -13.91
N ALA A 144 -4.19 1.16 -14.26
CA ALA A 144 -5.18 1.49 -15.27
C ALA A 144 -4.49 2.11 -16.50
N PRO A 145 -4.94 1.79 -17.72
CA PRO A 145 -4.50 2.56 -18.89
C PRO A 145 -5.02 3.99 -18.77
N ASP A 146 -4.23 4.95 -19.21
CA ASP A 146 -4.71 6.32 -19.31
C ASP A 146 -5.75 6.43 -20.43
N ALA A 147 -6.79 7.24 -20.21
CA ALA A 147 -7.88 7.39 -21.17
C ALA A 147 -7.50 8.24 -22.39
N GLN A 148 -6.43 9.04 -22.29
CA GLN A 148 -6.00 10.00 -23.30
C GLN A 148 -4.74 9.57 -24.04
N ASP A 149 -3.83 8.84 -23.36
CA ASP A 149 -2.60 8.31 -23.94
C ASP A 149 -2.45 6.81 -23.70
N PRO A 150 -2.53 5.96 -24.75
CA PRO A 150 -2.39 4.51 -24.61
C PRO A 150 -0.99 4.06 -24.15
N ASN A 151 0.01 4.95 -24.21
CA ASN A 151 1.36 4.69 -23.71
C ASN A 151 1.52 5.06 -22.22
N LEU A 152 0.55 5.76 -21.66
CA LEU A 152 0.56 6.15 -20.26
C LEU A 152 -0.27 5.17 -19.43
N ARG A 153 0.22 4.83 -18.26
CA ARG A 153 -0.50 4.00 -17.28
C ARG A 153 -0.50 4.70 -15.93
N THR A 154 -1.65 4.78 -15.35
CA THR A 154 -1.83 5.28 -13.99
C THR A 154 -1.65 4.12 -13.01
N VAL A 155 -0.66 4.23 -12.14
CA VAL A 155 -0.39 3.28 -11.06
C VAL A 155 -0.88 3.89 -9.76
N THR A 156 -1.78 3.20 -9.07
CA THR A 156 -2.26 3.60 -7.74
C THR A 156 -1.83 2.57 -6.72
N VAL A 157 -1.17 3.02 -5.67
CA VAL A 157 -0.81 2.23 -4.49
C VAL A 157 -1.67 2.70 -3.34
N THR A 158 -2.47 1.80 -2.77
CA THR A 158 -3.31 2.05 -1.59
C THR A 158 -2.76 1.24 -0.43
N VAL A 159 -2.41 1.90 0.66
CA VAL A 159 -1.88 1.30 1.90
C VAL A 159 -2.96 1.34 2.97
N TYR A 160 -3.23 0.21 3.61
CA TYR A 160 -4.21 0.05 4.68
C TYR A 160 -3.50 -0.08 6.01
N TYR A 161 -3.95 0.67 7.01
CA TYR A 161 -3.40 0.64 8.36
C TYR A 161 -4.50 0.82 9.41
N TRP A 162 -4.24 0.34 10.62
CA TRP A 162 -5.18 0.46 11.73
C TRP A 162 -4.82 1.66 12.61
N ASP A 163 -5.80 2.53 12.83
CA ASP A 163 -5.72 3.62 13.80
C ASP A 163 -6.89 3.52 14.77
N ARG A 164 -6.60 3.24 16.05
CA ARG A 164 -7.57 3.12 17.14
C ARG A 164 -8.73 2.19 16.87
N GLY A 165 -8.47 1.06 16.23
CA GLY A 165 -9.50 0.06 15.90
C GLY A 165 -10.32 0.40 14.65
N VAL A 166 -9.98 1.46 13.93
CA VAL A 166 -10.55 1.81 12.63
C VAL A 166 -9.53 1.58 11.54
N GLU A 167 -9.92 0.87 10.50
CA GLU A 167 -9.09 0.71 9.30
C GLU A 167 -9.12 2.03 8.51
N ARG A 168 -7.93 2.54 8.20
CA ARG A 168 -7.72 3.73 7.36
C ARG A 168 -6.91 3.38 6.14
N GLU A 169 -7.00 4.20 5.11
CA GLU A 169 -6.24 4.03 3.89
C GLU A 169 -5.59 5.34 3.44
N VAL A 170 -4.43 5.20 2.81
CA VAL A 170 -3.74 6.28 2.10
C VAL A 170 -3.43 5.79 0.70
N SER A 171 -3.79 6.57 -0.31
CA SER A 171 -3.55 6.25 -1.71
C SER A 171 -2.60 7.24 -2.35
N LEU A 172 -1.64 6.72 -3.10
CA LEU A 172 -0.73 7.48 -3.95
C LEU A 172 -0.91 7.03 -5.39
N THR A 173 -1.03 8.01 -6.27
CA THR A 173 -1.17 7.79 -7.70
C THR A 173 0.00 8.42 -8.45
N SER A 174 0.52 7.70 -9.43
CA SER A 174 1.57 8.20 -10.32
C SER A 174 1.38 7.68 -11.73
N GLU A 175 1.83 8.44 -12.69
CA GLU A 175 1.84 8.05 -14.10
C GLU A 175 3.15 7.35 -14.44
N ARG A 176 3.06 6.35 -15.32
CA ARG A 176 4.18 5.59 -15.84
C ARG A 176 4.05 5.46 -17.36
N LEU A 177 5.09 5.84 -18.07
CA LEU A 177 5.21 5.55 -19.50
C LEU A 177 5.48 4.06 -19.71
N ARG A 178 4.82 3.48 -20.70
CA ARG A 178 5.15 2.15 -21.22
C ARG A 178 6.50 2.23 -21.93
N ARG A 179 7.46 1.43 -21.49
CA ARG A 179 8.80 1.33 -22.09
C ARG A 179 8.93 0.08 -22.92
#